data_40c93779da994ce30a55506bd95f5382
#
_entry.id   40c93779da994ce30a55506bd95f5382
#
_cell.length_a   1.000
_cell.length_b   1.000
_cell.length_c   1.000
_cell.angle_alpha   90.00
_cell.angle_beta   90.00
_cell.angle_gamma   90.00
#
_symmetry.space_group_name_H-M   'P 1'
#
loop_
_entity.id
_entity.type
_entity.pdbx_description
1 polymer ?
#
loop_
_entity_poly.entity_id
_entity_poly.type
_entity_poly.pdbx_seq_one_letter_code
_entity_poly.pdbx_strand_id
1 'polypeptide(L)'
;FIIQIVGFAVILIMAFAKLYTPQSWYILCMPGILIYLGYGMLNVIMTIFLSDSVDYGEVMNGTREESVIFSMQTFTVKLASGVAVFLAGLIVDWIHLDTAAAVQTQDTLDALRMWMTIPSVILLIVGIFVFRRFYKLDDARMEEIKSKLN
;
A
#
# COMPACT_ATOMS: atom_id res chain seq x y z
N PHE A 1 -5.08 -3.45 5.73
CA PHE A 1 -3.68 -3.56 6.18
C PHE A 1 -3.31 -4.99 6.63
N ILE A 2 -4.00 -5.57 7.62
CA ILE A 2 -3.63 -6.90 8.17
C ILE A 2 -3.56 -7.98 7.09
N ILE A 3 -4.55 -8.06 6.19
CA ILE A 3 -4.59 -9.03 5.09
C ILE A 3 -3.37 -8.89 4.17
N GLN A 4 -2.97 -7.66 3.86
CA GLN A 4 -1.76 -7.40 3.05
C GLN A 4 -0.48 -7.82 3.76
N ILE A 5 -0.36 -7.50 5.06
CA ILE A 5 0.81 -7.91 5.86
C ILE A 5 0.92 -9.43 5.90
N VAL A 6 -0.20 -10.14 6.09
CA VAL A 6 -0.23 -11.61 6.04
C VAL A 6 0.23 -12.12 4.67
N GLY A 7 -0.26 -11.53 3.57
CA GLY A 7 0.16 -11.90 2.22
C GLY A 7 1.66 -11.70 2.00
N PHE A 8 2.21 -10.56 2.40
CA PHE A 8 3.67 -10.30 2.30
C PHE A 8 4.48 -11.21 3.21
N ALA A 9 4.00 -11.50 4.44
CA ALA A 9 4.67 -12.42 5.34
C ALA A 9 4.74 -13.85 4.77
N VAL A 10 3.66 -14.31 4.14
CA VAL A 10 3.64 -15.61 3.46
C VAL A 10 4.65 -15.65 2.30
N ILE A 11 4.71 -14.61 1.46
CA ILE A 11 5.72 -14.52 0.39
C ILE A 11 7.13 -14.56 0.97
N LEU A 12 7.38 -13.83 2.05
CA LEU A 12 8.70 -13.79 2.69
C LEU A 12 9.10 -15.18 3.22
N ILE A 13 8.20 -15.87 3.93
CA ILE A 13 8.43 -17.22 4.42
C ILE A 13 8.72 -18.18 3.26
N MET A 14 7.94 -18.13 2.19
CA MET A 14 8.15 -18.95 1.00
C MET A 14 9.50 -18.65 0.33
N ALA A 15 9.92 -17.37 0.32
CA ALA A 15 11.22 -16.97 -0.22
C ALA A 15 12.38 -17.58 0.57
N PHE A 16 12.36 -17.47 1.90
CA PHE A 16 13.41 -18.04 2.76
C PHE A 16 13.39 -19.57 2.75
N ALA A 17 12.22 -20.18 2.72
CA ALA A 17 12.08 -21.64 2.67
C ALA A 17 12.40 -22.23 1.27
N LYS A 18 12.68 -21.39 0.26
CA LYS A 18 12.92 -21.78 -1.14
C LYS A 18 11.82 -22.69 -1.70
N LEU A 19 10.58 -22.47 -1.29
CA LEU A 19 9.43 -23.33 -1.62
C LEU A 19 8.93 -23.17 -3.05
N TYR A 20 9.41 -22.15 -3.80
CA TYR A 20 9.01 -21.95 -5.18
C TYR A 20 10.18 -22.09 -6.13
N THR A 21 9.92 -22.84 -7.20
CA THR A 21 10.83 -23.06 -8.32
C THR A 21 10.18 -22.49 -9.59
N PRO A 22 10.90 -22.33 -10.69
CA PRO A 22 10.30 -21.93 -11.97
C PRO A 22 9.09 -22.80 -12.40
N GLN A 23 9.04 -24.06 -11.96
CA GLN A 23 7.93 -24.97 -12.27
C GLN A 23 6.74 -24.80 -11.34
N SER A 24 6.93 -24.25 -10.14
CA SER A 24 5.88 -24.07 -9.11
C SER A 24 5.49 -22.61 -8.88
N TRP A 25 5.69 -21.73 -9.88
CA TRP A 25 5.38 -20.31 -9.81
C TRP A 25 3.91 -20.01 -9.41
N TYR A 26 2.97 -20.91 -9.76
CA TYR A 26 1.54 -20.79 -9.43
C TYR A 26 1.27 -20.77 -7.91
N ILE A 27 2.19 -21.29 -7.09
CA ILE A 27 2.06 -21.26 -5.62
C ILE A 27 2.12 -19.81 -5.11
N LEU A 28 2.82 -18.91 -5.82
CA LEU A 28 2.86 -17.48 -5.51
C LEU A 28 1.52 -16.75 -5.76
N CYS A 29 0.63 -17.33 -6.54
CA CYS A 29 -0.69 -16.74 -6.79
C CYS A 29 -1.51 -16.62 -5.51
N MET A 30 -1.43 -17.59 -4.59
CA MET A 30 -2.19 -17.57 -3.34
C MET A 30 -1.89 -16.34 -2.46
N PRO A 31 -0.64 -16.09 -2.05
CA PRO A 31 -0.32 -14.87 -1.30
C PRO A 31 -0.53 -13.60 -2.14
N GLY A 32 -0.33 -13.66 -3.46
CA GLY A 32 -0.64 -12.56 -4.37
C GLY A 32 -2.11 -12.15 -4.31
N ILE A 33 -3.04 -13.10 -4.34
CA ILE A 33 -4.48 -12.83 -4.18
C ILE A 33 -4.77 -12.11 -2.86
N LEU A 34 -4.17 -12.54 -1.75
CA LEU A 34 -4.36 -11.88 -0.45
C LEU A 34 -3.88 -10.43 -0.46
N ILE A 35 -2.72 -10.17 -1.07
CA ILE A 35 -2.16 -8.81 -1.20
C ILE A 35 -3.10 -7.92 -2.03
N TYR A 36 -3.56 -8.41 -3.19
CA TYR A 36 -4.44 -7.65 -4.07
C TYR A 36 -5.84 -7.43 -3.49
N LEU A 37 -6.41 -8.42 -2.78
CA LEU A 37 -7.66 -8.24 -2.04
C LEU A 37 -7.52 -7.15 -0.98
N GLY A 38 -6.45 -7.21 -0.17
CA GLY A 38 -6.18 -6.17 0.82
C GLY A 38 -5.98 -4.79 0.19
N TYR A 39 -5.31 -4.71 -0.95
CA TYR A 39 -5.13 -3.46 -1.70
C TYR A 39 -6.47 -2.91 -2.22
N GLY A 40 -7.32 -3.76 -2.80
CA GLY A 40 -8.65 -3.36 -3.27
C GLY A 40 -9.51 -2.83 -2.14
N MET A 41 -9.56 -3.52 -0.99
CA MET A 41 -10.27 -3.06 0.20
C MET A 41 -9.76 -1.69 0.69
N LEU A 42 -8.45 -1.48 0.72
CA LEU A 42 -7.87 -0.20 1.13
C LEU A 42 -8.28 0.94 0.20
N ASN A 43 -8.33 0.72 -1.11
CA ASN A 43 -8.77 1.76 -2.06
C ASN A 43 -10.22 2.20 -1.79
N VAL A 44 -11.13 1.25 -1.54
CA VAL A 44 -12.52 1.57 -1.19
C VAL A 44 -12.60 2.35 0.12
N ILE A 45 -11.91 1.88 1.16
CA ILE A 45 -11.90 2.52 2.48
C ILE A 45 -11.31 3.94 2.38
N MET A 46 -10.23 4.14 1.62
CA MET A 46 -9.64 5.46 1.43
C MET A 46 -10.61 6.44 0.77
N THR A 47 -11.42 5.99 -0.18
CA THR A 47 -12.44 6.82 -0.81
C THR A 47 -13.51 7.25 0.20
N ILE A 48 -13.94 6.36 1.08
CA ILE A 48 -14.88 6.66 2.16
C ILE A 48 -14.30 7.71 3.12
N PHE A 49 -13.06 7.51 3.57
CA PHE A 49 -12.39 8.46 4.47
C PHE A 49 -12.20 9.85 3.87
N LEU A 50 -11.97 9.93 2.55
CA LEU A 50 -11.91 11.21 1.87
C LEU A 50 -13.28 11.89 1.83
N SER A 51 -14.35 11.14 1.56
CA SER A 51 -15.71 11.65 1.61
C SER A 51 -16.07 12.15 3.01
N ASP A 52 -15.75 11.38 4.06
CA ASP A 52 -15.95 11.80 5.45
C ASP A 52 -15.15 13.06 5.80
N SER A 53 -13.96 13.23 5.21
CA SER A 53 -13.15 14.44 5.39
C SER A 53 -13.74 15.65 4.70
N VAL A 54 -14.42 15.47 3.55
CA VAL A 54 -15.17 16.53 2.85
C VAL A 54 -16.34 16.99 3.73
N ASP A 55 -17.14 16.05 4.23
CA ASP A 55 -18.29 16.34 5.08
C ASP A 55 -17.87 17.04 6.39
N TYR A 56 -16.77 16.59 6.99
CA TYR A 56 -16.19 17.28 8.15
C TYR A 56 -15.75 18.71 7.83
N GLY A 57 -15.06 18.90 6.69
CA GLY A 57 -14.62 20.23 6.24
C GLY A 57 -15.80 21.17 6.00
N GLU A 58 -16.89 20.69 5.42
CA GLU A 58 -18.11 21.47 5.19
C GLU A 58 -18.75 21.96 6.50
N VAL A 59 -18.84 21.10 7.51
CA VAL A 59 -19.37 21.48 8.83
C VAL A 59 -18.48 22.51 9.52
N MET A 60 -17.16 22.41 9.37
CA MET A 60 -16.20 23.29 10.05
C MET A 60 -16.03 24.64 9.35
N ASN A 61 -16.05 24.67 8.02
CA ASN A 61 -15.69 25.84 7.21
C ASN A 61 -16.92 26.49 6.52
N GLY A 62 -18.08 25.82 6.52
CA GLY A 62 -19.28 26.26 5.83
C GLY A 62 -19.22 26.16 4.29
N THR A 63 -18.20 25.56 3.74
CA THR A 63 -18.00 25.36 2.29
C THR A 63 -17.61 23.93 1.98
N ARG A 64 -18.21 23.36 0.93
CA ARG A 64 -17.90 21.99 0.48
C ARG A 64 -16.75 22.03 -0.52
N GLU A 65 -15.56 21.66 -0.07
CA GLU A 65 -14.33 21.71 -0.88
C GLU A 65 -13.90 20.32 -1.41
N GLU A 66 -14.84 19.58 -1.97
CA GLU A 66 -14.63 18.22 -2.45
C GLU A 66 -13.51 18.14 -3.51
N SER A 67 -13.50 19.06 -4.48
CA SER A 67 -12.52 19.09 -5.55
C SER A 67 -11.09 19.28 -5.05
N VAL A 68 -10.90 20.06 -3.98
CA VAL A 68 -9.58 20.31 -3.37
C VAL A 68 -9.07 19.04 -2.71
N ILE A 69 -9.90 18.36 -1.92
CA ILE A 69 -9.53 17.15 -1.18
C ILE A 69 -9.17 16.02 -2.16
N PHE A 70 -9.99 15.77 -3.19
CA PHE A 70 -9.70 14.72 -4.18
C PHE A 70 -8.53 15.06 -5.11
N SER A 71 -8.29 16.35 -5.41
CA SER A 71 -7.10 16.74 -6.17
C SER A 71 -5.81 16.55 -5.36
N MET A 72 -5.83 16.86 -4.07
CA MET A 72 -4.70 16.60 -3.17
C MET A 72 -4.41 15.10 -3.01
N GLN A 73 -5.45 14.26 -2.93
CA GLN A 73 -5.28 12.80 -2.98
C GLN A 73 -4.58 12.36 -4.25
N THR A 74 -5.09 12.80 -5.41
CA THR A 74 -4.54 12.45 -6.72
C THR A 74 -3.08 12.88 -6.85
N PHE A 75 -2.77 14.09 -6.41
CA PHE A 75 -1.40 14.61 -6.37
C PHE A 75 -0.50 13.73 -5.51
N THR A 76 -0.93 13.42 -4.28
CA THR A 76 -0.16 12.61 -3.34
C THR A 76 0.10 11.20 -3.88
N VAL A 77 -0.90 10.56 -4.48
CA VAL A 77 -0.76 9.22 -5.09
C VAL A 77 0.24 9.25 -6.24
N LYS A 78 0.17 10.25 -7.13
CA LYS A 78 1.10 10.39 -8.25
C LYS A 78 2.52 10.68 -7.78
N LEU A 79 2.68 11.55 -6.77
CA LEU A 79 3.99 11.84 -6.18
C LEU A 79 4.59 10.58 -5.54
N ALA A 80 3.81 9.85 -4.73
CA ALA A 80 4.25 8.61 -4.11
C ALA A 80 4.63 7.55 -5.16
N SER A 81 3.85 7.43 -6.24
CA SER A 81 4.17 6.51 -7.35
C SER A 81 5.47 6.89 -8.05
N GLY A 82 5.71 8.18 -8.30
CA GLY A 82 6.97 8.66 -8.88
C GLY A 82 8.18 8.35 -8.01
N VAL A 83 8.06 8.60 -6.71
CA VAL A 83 9.10 8.25 -5.73
C VAL A 83 9.34 6.74 -5.69
N ALA A 84 8.27 5.94 -5.70
CA ALA A 84 8.39 4.47 -5.68
C ALA A 84 9.12 3.93 -6.91
N VAL A 85 8.79 4.43 -8.11
CA VAL A 85 9.46 4.03 -9.36
C VAL A 85 10.92 4.44 -9.34
N PHE A 86 11.23 5.66 -8.88
CA PHE A 86 12.61 6.12 -8.74
C PHE A 86 13.43 5.24 -7.79
N LEU A 87 12.88 4.93 -6.60
CA LEU A 87 13.54 4.04 -5.64
C LEU A 87 13.69 2.62 -6.20
N ALA A 88 12.70 2.10 -6.91
CA ALA A 88 12.78 0.80 -7.56
C ALA A 88 13.94 0.75 -8.58
N GLY A 89 14.13 1.82 -9.38
CA GLY A 89 15.27 1.92 -10.28
C GLY A 89 16.61 1.89 -9.57
N LEU A 90 16.75 2.64 -8.47
CA LEU A 90 17.98 2.63 -7.66
C LEU A 90 18.25 1.25 -7.04
N ILE A 91 17.22 0.54 -6.59
CA ILE A 91 17.35 -0.79 -6.02
C ILE A 91 17.83 -1.78 -7.09
N VAL A 92 17.25 -1.75 -8.29
CA VAL A 92 17.65 -2.63 -9.41
C VAL A 92 19.12 -2.43 -9.76
N ASP A 93 19.60 -1.17 -9.81
CA ASP A 93 21.00 -0.85 -10.02
C ASP A 93 21.89 -1.39 -8.89
N TRP A 94 21.46 -1.20 -7.65
CA TRP A 94 22.25 -1.58 -6.47
C TRP A 94 22.40 -3.09 -6.31
N ILE A 95 21.36 -3.87 -6.65
CA ILE A 95 21.44 -5.34 -6.61
C ILE A 95 22.13 -5.95 -7.83
N HIS A 96 22.65 -5.11 -8.74
CA HIS A 96 23.31 -5.52 -9.98
C HIS A 96 22.49 -6.52 -10.81
N LEU A 97 21.17 -6.20 -10.98
CA LEU A 97 20.29 -7.01 -11.80
C LEU A 97 20.70 -6.90 -13.28
N ASP A 98 21.24 -7.97 -13.83
CA ASP A 98 21.57 -8.02 -15.25
C ASP A 98 20.32 -8.40 -16.07
N THR A 99 19.70 -7.42 -16.71
CA THR A 99 18.52 -7.65 -17.55
C THR A 99 18.79 -8.44 -18.82
N ALA A 100 20.05 -8.59 -19.22
CA ALA A 100 20.47 -9.37 -20.38
C ALA A 100 20.83 -10.83 -20.04
N ALA A 101 21.02 -11.15 -18.77
CA ALA A 101 21.37 -12.50 -18.34
C ALA A 101 20.15 -13.43 -18.40
N ALA A 102 20.31 -14.60 -19.04
CA ALA A 102 19.27 -15.62 -19.08
C ALA A 102 18.92 -16.21 -17.69
N VAL A 103 19.88 -16.20 -16.77
CA VAL A 103 19.73 -16.67 -15.39
C VAL A 103 20.47 -15.71 -14.45
N GLN A 104 19.78 -15.24 -13.42
CA GLN A 104 20.35 -14.38 -12.39
C GLN A 104 21.10 -15.20 -11.32
N THR A 105 22.07 -14.57 -10.66
CA THR A 105 22.75 -15.18 -9.52
C THR A 105 21.80 -15.36 -8.34
N GLN A 106 22.06 -16.34 -7.47
CA GLN A 106 21.22 -16.56 -6.28
C GLN A 106 21.23 -15.35 -5.34
N ASP A 107 22.37 -14.70 -5.20
CA ASP A 107 22.51 -13.49 -4.36
C ASP A 107 21.64 -12.33 -4.88
N THR A 108 21.61 -12.13 -6.20
CA THR A 108 20.73 -11.12 -6.84
C THR A 108 19.26 -11.46 -6.64
N LEU A 109 18.88 -12.74 -6.77
CA LEU A 109 17.49 -13.17 -6.55
C LEU A 109 17.07 -13.01 -5.09
N ASP A 110 17.92 -13.34 -4.15
CA ASP A 110 17.63 -13.20 -2.73
C ASP A 110 17.57 -11.72 -2.32
N ALA A 111 18.46 -10.88 -2.84
CA ALA A 111 18.38 -9.43 -2.66
C ALA A 111 17.08 -8.87 -3.23
N LEU A 112 16.68 -9.24 -4.44
CA LEU A 112 15.42 -8.81 -5.05
C LEU A 112 14.21 -9.19 -4.20
N ARG A 113 14.14 -10.42 -3.70
CA ARG A 113 13.08 -10.89 -2.81
C ARG A 113 12.97 -10.06 -1.54
N MET A 114 14.11 -9.79 -0.89
CA MET A 114 14.17 -8.99 0.32
C MET A 114 13.71 -7.56 0.07
N TRP A 115 14.22 -6.92 -0.98
CA TRP A 115 13.89 -5.53 -1.31
C TRP A 115 12.45 -5.33 -1.77
N MET A 116 11.84 -6.32 -2.40
CA MET A 116 10.42 -6.26 -2.76
C MET A 116 9.48 -6.44 -1.55
N THR A 117 9.91 -7.18 -0.53
CA THR A 117 9.01 -7.59 0.56
C THR A 117 9.19 -6.75 1.81
N ILE A 118 10.43 -6.56 2.28
CA ILE A 118 10.70 -5.89 3.57
C ILE A 118 10.24 -4.43 3.58
N PRO A 119 10.58 -3.59 2.59
CA PRO A 119 10.11 -2.20 2.59
C PRO A 119 8.58 -2.10 2.55
N SER A 120 7.92 -2.99 1.81
CA SER A 120 6.45 -3.01 1.72
C SER A 120 5.81 -3.29 3.08
N VAL A 121 6.33 -4.25 3.83
CA VAL A 121 5.84 -4.57 5.18
C VAL A 121 6.09 -3.41 6.14
N ILE A 122 7.29 -2.82 6.11
CA ILE A 122 7.64 -1.67 6.97
C ILE A 122 6.69 -0.50 6.69
N LEU A 123 6.46 -0.16 5.41
CA LEU A 123 5.58 0.94 5.03
C LEU A 123 4.12 0.68 5.43
N LEU A 124 3.64 -0.56 5.36
CA LEU A 124 2.31 -0.92 5.84
C LEU A 124 2.19 -0.75 7.36
N ILE A 125 3.19 -1.16 8.13
CA ILE A 125 3.21 -0.98 9.60
C ILE A 125 3.23 0.51 9.95
N VAL A 126 4.09 1.29 9.29
CA VAL A 126 4.13 2.75 9.46
C VAL A 126 2.78 3.37 9.11
N GLY A 127 2.17 2.95 8.00
CA GLY A 127 0.84 3.40 7.58
C GLY A 127 -0.24 3.13 8.63
N ILE A 128 -0.25 1.93 9.24
CA ILE A 128 -1.17 1.61 10.35
C ILE A 128 -0.95 2.55 11.54
N PHE A 129 0.33 2.76 11.91
CA PHE A 129 0.66 3.61 13.05
C PHE A 129 0.23 5.06 12.82
N VAL A 130 0.55 5.62 11.65
CA VAL A 130 0.16 6.98 11.25
C VAL A 130 -1.36 7.10 11.24
N PHE A 131 -2.06 6.15 10.60
CA PHE A 131 -3.51 6.16 10.55
C PHE A 131 -4.13 6.15 11.95
N ARG A 132 -3.72 5.23 12.82
CA ARG A 132 -4.23 5.16 14.20
C ARG A 132 -3.93 6.42 15.03
N ARG A 133 -2.81 7.10 14.75
CA ARG A 133 -2.40 8.28 15.51
C ARG A 133 -3.13 9.54 15.09
N PHE A 134 -3.42 9.68 13.80
CA PHE A 134 -3.92 10.93 13.23
C PHE A 134 -5.41 10.89 12.85
N TYR A 135 -5.93 9.73 12.49
CA TYR A 135 -7.35 9.60 12.15
C TYR A 135 -8.21 9.59 13.41
N LYS A 136 -9.06 10.64 13.55
CA LYS A 136 -9.89 10.89 14.73
C LYS A 136 -11.38 10.90 14.43
N LEU A 137 -11.78 10.64 13.19
CA LEU A 137 -13.17 10.60 12.76
C LEU A 137 -13.68 9.16 13.00
N ASP A 138 -14.23 8.92 14.20
CA ASP A 138 -14.95 7.68 14.50
C ASP A 138 -16.41 7.74 14.05
N ASP A 139 -17.07 6.58 14.05
CA ASP A 139 -18.45 6.45 13.57
C ASP A 139 -19.42 7.38 14.29
N ALA A 140 -19.28 7.52 15.62
CA ALA A 140 -20.14 8.37 16.44
C ALA A 140 -19.99 9.86 16.05
N ARG A 141 -18.75 10.28 15.77
CA ARG A 141 -18.46 11.65 15.35
C ARG A 141 -18.92 11.93 13.92
N MET A 142 -18.88 10.92 13.06
CA MET A 142 -19.43 11.03 11.71
C MET A 142 -20.96 11.10 11.68
N GLU A 143 -21.65 10.39 12.57
CA GLU A 143 -23.11 10.54 12.73
C GLU A 143 -23.49 11.95 13.19
N GLU A 144 -22.75 12.52 14.14
CA GLU A 144 -22.97 13.91 14.57
C GLU A 144 -22.76 14.91 13.44
N ILE A 145 -21.70 14.74 12.62
CA ILE A 145 -21.42 15.59 11.47
C ILE A 145 -22.55 15.50 10.44
N LYS A 146 -22.97 14.30 10.07
CA LYS A 146 -24.05 14.07 9.12
C LYS A 146 -25.39 14.63 9.59
N SER A 147 -25.66 14.63 10.91
CA SER A 147 -26.85 15.23 11.47
C SER A 147 -26.89 16.77 11.40
N LYS A 148 -25.71 17.41 11.26
CA LYS A 148 -25.59 18.88 11.09
C LYS A 148 -25.68 19.32 9.64
N LEU A 149 -25.51 18.40 8.68
CA LEU A 149 -25.62 18.68 7.24
C LEU A 149 -27.05 18.48 6.69
N ASN A 150 -27.91 17.76 7.40
CA ASN A 150 -29.34 17.59 7.11
C ASN A 150 -30.18 18.65 7.81
#